data_96c8ccf9db49f5aabfe6be1fd308d75d
#
_entry.id   96c8ccf9db49f5aabfe6be1fd308d75d
#
_cell.length_a   1.000
_cell.length_b   1.000
_cell.length_c   1.000
_cell.angle_alpha   90.00
_cell.angle_beta   90.00
_cell.angle_gamma   90.00
#
_symmetry.space_group_name_H-M   'P 1'
#
loop_
_entity.id
_entity.type
_entity.pdbx_description
1 polymer ?
#
loop_
_entity_poly.entity_id
_entity_poly.type
_entity_poly.pdbx_seq_one_letter_code
_entity_poly.pdbx_strand_id
1 'polypeptide(L)'
;MKVVVTAGPTREFLDPVRFLSNPSTGKMGFAVAAEAARRGHDVTLVAGPVALPTPRGVRRVDVVSARDMLRETMRAAKGADALVATAAVADWRPAACARRKLKKSEMAPVVRLVRNPDVLKTVRCPIKVGFAAETGDPTAEAARKCREKNLAFVVANDVTAPGAGFGTDTNKAAFVFPDGRVERLPLMSKRILARRIVVAAERITR
;
A
#
# COMPACT_ATOMS: atom_id res chain seq x y z
N MET A 1 10.15 17.60 1.64
CA MET A 1 10.45 16.37 0.88
C MET A 1 9.43 16.20 -0.23
N LYS A 2 9.81 15.52 -1.30
CA LYS A 2 8.91 14.98 -2.29
C LYS A 2 8.52 13.55 -1.88
N VAL A 3 7.26 13.33 -1.56
CA VAL A 3 6.77 12.08 -0.98
C VAL A 3 5.78 11.40 -1.94
N VAL A 4 6.01 10.14 -2.20
CA VAL A 4 5.08 9.29 -2.95
C VAL A 4 4.34 8.38 -1.98
N VAL A 5 3.03 8.32 -2.08
CA VAL A 5 2.20 7.41 -1.29
C VAL A 5 1.40 6.52 -2.23
N THR A 6 1.41 5.21 -2.03
CA THR A 6 0.47 4.32 -2.74
C THR A 6 -0.69 3.97 -1.80
N ALA A 7 -1.91 3.88 -2.32
CA ALA A 7 -3.10 3.60 -1.51
C ALA A 7 -4.16 2.79 -2.26
N GLY A 8 -5.09 2.21 -1.51
CA GLY A 8 -6.21 1.45 -2.08
C GLY A 8 -5.82 0.06 -2.56
N PRO A 9 -6.78 -0.71 -3.07
CA PRO A 9 -6.55 -2.01 -3.69
C PRO A 9 -6.13 -1.87 -5.15
N THR A 10 -5.63 -2.96 -5.75
CA THR A 10 -5.65 -3.12 -7.20
C THR A 10 -6.77 -4.09 -7.62
N ARG A 11 -7.22 -3.97 -8.87
CA ARG A 11 -8.22 -4.87 -9.47
C ARG A 11 -7.59 -5.59 -10.65
N GLU A 12 -7.60 -6.91 -10.59
CA GLU A 12 -7.01 -7.77 -11.61
C GLU A 12 -8.16 -8.47 -12.36
N PHE A 13 -8.49 -7.98 -13.54
CA PHE A 13 -9.68 -8.39 -14.26
C PHE A 13 -9.57 -9.78 -14.89
N LEU A 14 -10.63 -10.58 -14.70
CA LEU A 14 -10.87 -11.82 -15.45
C LEU A 14 -11.59 -11.53 -16.78
N ASP A 15 -12.53 -10.58 -16.75
CA ASP A 15 -13.30 -10.07 -17.88
C ASP A 15 -13.79 -8.64 -17.55
N PRO A 16 -14.48 -7.91 -18.43
CA PRO A 16 -14.91 -6.54 -18.17
C PRO A 16 -15.80 -6.34 -16.92
N VAL A 17 -16.30 -7.43 -16.32
CA VAL A 17 -17.27 -7.40 -15.22
C VAL A 17 -16.68 -7.90 -13.90
N ARG A 18 -15.75 -8.88 -13.93
CA ARG A 18 -15.23 -9.57 -12.74
C ARG A 18 -13.74 -9.39 -12.59
N PHE A 19 -13.33 -9.20 -11.35
CA PHE A 19 -11.92 -9.01 -10.99
C PHE A 19 -11.58 -9.64 -9.64
N LEU A 20 -10.31 -9.94 -9.42
CA LEU A 20 -9.71 -10.25 -8.14
C LEU A 20 -9.22 -8.97 -7.50
N SER A 21 -9.40 -8.82 -6.19
CA SER A 21 -8.97 -7.61 -5.46
C SER A 21 -8.81 -7.91 -3.97
N ASN A 22 -8.20 -6.98 -3.24
CA ASN A 22 -8.11 -6.97 -1.79
C ASN A 22 -9.18 -6.03 -1.19
N PRO A 23 -9.68 -6.27 0.04
CA PRO A 23 -10.74 -5.46 0.67
C PRO A 23 -10.22 -4.12 1.23
N SER A 24 -9.17 -3.55 0.64
CA SER A 24 -8.60 -2.28 1.08
C SER A 24 -9.50 -1.11 0.71
N THR A 25 -9.76 -0.23 1.68
CA THR A 25 -10.52 1.01 1.49
C THR A 25 -9.65 2.22 1.15
N GLY A 26 -8.31 2.08 1.22
CA GLY A 26 -7.38 3.19 0.98
C GLY A 26 -7.22 4.17 2.15
N LYS A 27 -8.05 4.11 3.19
CA LYS A 27 -8.06 5.07 4.32
C LYS A 27 -6.67 5.36 4.90
N MET A 28 -5.81 4.34 5.07
CA MET A 28 -4.49 4.55 5.66
C MET A 28 -3.57 5.39 4.76
N GLY A 29 -3.50 5.07 3.47
CA GLY A 29 -2.67 5.83 2.53
C GLY A 29 -3.17 7.25 2.31
N PHE A 30 -4.48 7.45 2.26
CA PHE A 30 -5.06 8.79 2.19
C PHE A 30 -4.75 9.61 3.46
N ALA A 31 -4.77 8.99 4.64
CA ALA A 31 -4.36 9.65 5.88
C ALA A 31 -2.88 10.02 5.89
N VAL A 32 -1.98 9.14 5.38
CA VAL A 32 -0.55 9.43 5.23
C VAL A 32 -0.33 10.58 4.25
N ALA A 33 -0.98 10.57 3.08
CA ALA A 33 -0.87 11.63 2.09
C ALA A 33 -1.36 12.97 2.63
N ALA A 34 -2.50 12.99 3.33
CA ALA A 34 -3.05 14.18 3.97
C ALA A 34 -2.10 14.76 5.02
N GLU A 35 -1.52 13.91 5.88
CA GLU A 35 -0.59 14.37 6.92
C GLU A 35 0.72 14.88 6.33
N ALA A 36 1.27 14.20 5.32
CA ALA A 36 2.47 14.65 4.63
C ALA A 36 2.25 16.04 3.97
N ALA A 37 1.14 16.24 3.28
CA ALA A 37 0.78 17.54 2.68
C ALA A 37 0.59 18.63 3.76
N ARG A 38 -0.10 18.31 4.88
CA ARG A 38 -0.27 19.24 6.01
C ARG A 38 1.06 19.68 6.61
N ARG A 39 2.10 18.85 6.54
CA ARG A 39 3.47 19.16 7.01
C ARG A 39 4.32 19.88 5.95
N GLY A 40 3.74 20.27 4.81
CA GLY A 40 4.42 21.04 3.77
C GLY A 40 5.25 20.20 2.79
N HIS A 41 5.00 18.91 2.68
CA HIS A 41 5.65 18.06 1.68
C HIS A 41 4.94 18.15 0.32
N ASP A 42 5.69 18.00 -0.78
CA ASP A 42 5.15 17.79 -2.13
C ASP A 42 4.71 16.32 -2.25
N VAL A 43 3.40 16.08 -2.32
CA VAL A 43 2.84 14.74 -2.22
C VAL A 43 2.18 14.28 -3.50
N THR A 44 2.61 13.12 -4.00
CA THR A 44 1.91 12.38 -5.05
C THR A 44 1.29 11.10 -4.45
N LEU A 45 -0.04 10.98 -4.57
CA LEU A 45 -0.81 9.82 -4.15
C LEU A 45 -1.18 8.99 -5.37
N VAL A 46 -0.61 7.79 -5.49
CA VAL A 46 -0.99 6.81 -6.51
C VAL A 46 -2.06 5.91 -5.89
N ALA A 47 -3.29 6.06 -6.35
CA ALA A 47 -4.46 5.45 -5.73
C ALA A 47 -5.12 4.40 -6.62
N GLY A 48 -5.27 3.19 -6.09
CA GLY A 48 -6.18 2.19 -6.65
C GLY A 48 -7.64 2.60 -6.47
N PRO A 49 -8.61 1.81 -7.01
CA PRO A 49 -10.01 2.21 -7.06
C PRO A 49 -10.65 2.35 -5.67
N VAL A 50 -10.82 3.57 -5.22
CA VAL A 50 -11.49 3.94 -3.96
C VAL A 50 -12.31 5.20 -4.13
N ALA A 51 -13.40 5.35 -3.35
CA ALA A 51 -14.29 6.51 -3.40
C ALA A 51 -13.90 7.65 -2.44
N LEU A 52 -12.66 7.63 -1.91
CA LEU A 52 -12.20 8.69 -1.00
C LEU A 52 -11.90 9.99 -1.75
N PRO A 53 -12.26 11.16 -1.22
CA PRO A 53 -11.88 12.44 -1.81
C PRO A 53 -10.37 12.66 -1.73
N THR A 54 -9.81 13.35 -2.71
CA THR A 54 -8.39 13.71 -2.71
C THR A 54 -8.08 14.69 -1.57
N PRO A 55 -7.10 14.43 -0.71
CA PRO A 55 -6.73 15.36 0.34
C PRO A 55 -6.20 16.69 -0.24
N ARG A 56 -6.47 17.80 0.46
CA ARG A 56 -5.99 19.12 0.03
C ARG A 56 -4.45 19.14 -0.09
N GLY A 57 -3.94 19.72 -1.17
CA GLY A 57 -2.50 19.84 -1.43
C GLY A 57 -1.83 18.56 -1.92
N VAL A 58 -2.61 17.53 -2.27
CA VAL A 58 -2.10 16.25 -2.77
C VAL A 58 -2.39 16.10 -4.25
N ARG A 59 -1.39 15.76 -5.04
CA ARG A 59 -1.57 15.34 -6.43
C ARG A 59 -1.95 13.86 -6.47
N ARG A 60 -3.15 13.55 -6.92
CA ARG A 60 -3.65 12.17 -7.07
C ARG A 60 -3.44 11.67 -8.49
N VAL A 61 -3.01 10.41 -8.59
CA VAL A 61 -2.94 9.63 -9.83
C VAL A 61 -3.73 8.34 -9.62
N ASP A 62 -4.84 8.20 -10.35
CA ASP A 62 -5.67 7.01 -10.25
C ASP A 62 -5.12 5.89 -11.13
N VAL A 63 -5.14 4.67 -10.58
CA VAL A 63 -4.70 3.44 -11.25
C VAL A 63 -5.69 2.32 -11.00
N VAL A 64 -5.60 1.24 -11.76
CA VAL A 64 -6.51 0.12 -11.61
C VAL A 64 -5.78 -1.17 -11.26
N SER A 65 -4.80 -1.58 -12.05
CA SER A 65 -4.09 -2.85 -11.87
C SER A 65 -2.77 -2.69 -11.11
N ALA A 66 -2.19 -3.80 -10.65
CA ALA A 66 -0.86 -3.83 -10.06
C ALA A 66 0.22 -3.32 -11.04
N ARG A 67 0.06 -3.57 -12.34
CA ARG A 67 0.96 -3.05 -13.37
C ARG A 67 0.86 -1.54 -13.50
N ASP A 68 -0.35 -0.98 -13.43
CA ASP A 68 -0.55 0.47 -13.45
C ASP A 68 0.03 1.10 -12.18
N MET A 69 -0.22 0.48 -11.01
CA MET A 69 0.35 0.92 -9.74
C MET A 69 1.89 0.98 -9.82
N LEU A 70 2.52 -0.05 -10.34
CA LEU A 70 3.98 -0.06 -10.52
C LEU A 70 4.43 1.06 -11.46
N ARG A 71 3.83 1.16 -12.66
CA ARG A 71 4.21 2.16 -13.67
C ARG A 71 4.13 3.58 -13.13
N GLU A 72 3.01 3.94 -12.51
CA GLU A 72 2.79 5.31 -12.02
C GLU A 72 3.60 5.58 -10.75
N THR A 73 3.81 4.57 -9.88
CA THR A 73 4.71 4.72 -8.71
C THR A 73 6.15 4.93 -9.16
N MET A 74 6.65 4.19 -10.15
CA MET A 74 7.99 4.40 -10.71
C MET A 74 8.15 5.81 -11.32
N ARG A 75 7.11 6.30 -12.01
CA ARG A 75 7.11 7.67 -12.57
C ARG A 75 7.16 8.71 -11.47
N ALA A 76 6.32 8.59 -10.45
CA ALA A 76 6.24 9.52 -9.34
C ALA A 76 7.50 9.51 -8.45
N ALA A 77 8.14 8.34 -8.31
CA ALA A 77 9.33 8.16 -7.49
C ALA A 77 10.62 8.75 -8.09
N LYS A 78 10.61 9.19 -9.36
CA LYS A 78 11.76 9.88 -9.95
C LYS A 78 12.04 11.18 -9.20
N GLY A 79 13.21 11.24 -8.53
CA GLY A 79 13.61 12.37 -7.70
C GLY A 79 12.74 12.56 -6.44
N ALA A 80 12.03 11.54 -5.98
CA ALA A 80 11.34 11.55 -4.70
C ALA A 80 12.29 11.15 -3.57
N ASP A 81 12.07 11.76 -2.39
CA ASP A 81 12.84 11.47 -1.18
C ASP A 81 12.31 10.24 -0.44
N ALA A 82 10.98 10.04 -0.47
CA ALA A 82 10.33 8.97 0.26
C ALA A 82 9.17 8.32 -0.52
N LEU A 83 9.03 7.00 -0.37
CA LEU A 83 7.90 6.19 -0.81
C LEU A 83 7.26 5.52 0.40
N VAL A 84 5.99 5.80 0.65
CA VAL A 84 5.18 5.10 1.66
C VAL A 84 4.17 4.20 0.96
N ALA A 85 4.43 2.90 0.95
CA ALA A 85 3.66 1.93 0.19
C ALA A 85 2.58 1.27 1.06
N THR A 86 1.38 1.86 1.07
CA THR A 86 0.22 1.35 1.84
C THR A 86 -0.80 0.61 0.98
N ALA A 87 -0.64 0.63 -0.35
CA ALA A 87 -1.58 -0.04 -1.26
C ALA A 87 -1.61 -1.55 -1.01
N ALA A 88 -2.81 -2.12 -1.03
CA ALA A 88 -3.03 -3.56 -1.03
C ALA A 88 -2.99 -4.07 -2.49
N VAL A 89 -1.77 -4.16 -3.01
CA VAL A 89 -1.52 -4.65 -4.37
C VAL A 89 -1.75 -6.16 -4.40
N ALA A 90 -2.49 -6.66 -5.39
CA ALA A 90 -2.68 -8.08 -5.56
C ALA A 90 -1.38 -8.75 -6.03
N ASP A 91 -0.94 -9.81 -5.34
CA ASP A 91 0.26 -10.58 -5.70
C ASP A 91 0.07 -11.38 -6.99
N TRP A 92 -1.17 -11.69 -7.31
CA TRP A 92 -1.55 -12.54 -8.44
C TRP A 92 -2.60 -11.87 -9.32
N ARG A 93 -2.55 -12.15 -10.61
CA ARG A 93 -3.58 -11.76 -11.57
C ARG A 93 -3.97 -12.95 -12.45
N PRO A 94 -5.15 -12.93 -13.08
CA PRO A 94 -5.50 -13.88 -14.11
C PRO A 94 -4.44 -13.91 -15.23
N ALA A 95 -4.07 -15.11 -15.69
CA ALA A 95 -3.10 -15.28 -16.78
C ALA A 95 -3.60 -14.65 -18.09
N ALA A 96 -4.92 -14.61 -18.28
CA ALA A 96 -5.59 -13.97 -19.40
C ALA A 96 -6.82 -13.19 -18.90
N CYS A 97 -7.12 -12.07 -19.56
CA CYS A 97 -8.34 -11.30 -19.35
C CYS A 97 -9.20 -11.40 -20.63
N ALA A 98 -10.42 -11.88 -20.49
CA ALA A 98 -11.35 -11.99 -21.62
C ALA A 98 -11.83 -10.60 -22.06
N ARG A 99 -11.94 -10.36 -23.36
CA ARG A 99 -12.41 -9.09 -23.93
C ARG A 99 -13.92 -8.86 -23.75
N ARG A 100 -14.68 -9.92 -23.47
CA ARG A 100 -16.14 -9.90 -23.21
C ARG A 100 -16.46 -10.66 -21.94
N LYS A 101 -17.63 -10.37 -21.36
CA LYS A 101 -18.13 -11.12 -20.21
C LYS A 101 -18.25 -12.61 -20.55
N LEU A 102 -17.59 -13.46 -19.80
CA LEU A 102 -17.68 -14.92 -19.94
C LEU A 102 -19.04 -15.41 -19.45
N LYS A 103 -19.71 -16.24 -20.22
CA LYS A 103 -20.97 -16.89 -19.80
C LYS A 103 -20.65 -18.04 -18.84
N LYS A 104 -21.62 -18.47 -18.04
CA LYS A 104 -21.45 -19.60 -17.11
C LYS A 104 -20.97 -20.89 -17.82
N SER A 105 -21.49 -21.13 -19.01
CA SER A 105 -21.12 -22.29 -19.85
C SER A 105 -19.72 -22.23 -20.45
N GLU A 106 -19.11 -21.03 -20.46
CA GLU A 106 -17.77 -20.78 -21.02
C GLU A 106 -16.69 -20.68 -19.93
N MET A 107 -17.10 -20.58 -18.65
CA MET A 107 -16.16 -20.50 -17.53
C MET A 107 -15.81 -21.89 -17.03
N ALA A 108 -14.51 -22.19 -17.03
CA ALA A 108 -14.00 -23.28 -16.22
C ALA A 108 -14.11 -22.92 -14.72
N PRO A 109 -14.28 -23.89 -13.81
CA PRO A 109 -14.29 -23.65 -12.37
C PRO A 109 -12.92 -23.27 -11.81
N VAL A 110 -11.88 -23.21 -12.65
CA VAL A 110 -10.48 -22.92 -12.29
C VAL A 110 -9.99 -21.69 -13.05
N VAL A 111 -9.41 -20.74 -12.31
CA VAL A 111 -8.75 -19.56 -12.87
C VAL A 111 -7.23 -19.73 -12.75
N ARG A 112 -6.55 -19.79 -13.89
CA ARG A 112 -5.09 -19.81 -13.92
C ARG A 112 -4.55 -18.43 -13.54
N LEU A 113 -3.67 -18.38 -12.54
CA LEU A 113 -3.05 -17.15 -12.06
C LEU A 113 -1.57 -17.09 -12.44
N VAL A 114 -1.08 -15.85 -12.61
CA VAL A 114 0.35 -15.50 -12.77
C VAL A 114 0.73 -14.38 -11.82
N ARG A 115 1.99 -14.32 -11.41
CA ARG A 115 2.47 -13.31 -10.46
C ARG A 115 2.42 -11.90 -11.03
N ASN A 116 2.04 -10.95 -10.19
CA ASN A 116 2.22 -9.52 -10.42
C ASN A 116 3.65 -9.09 -10.06
N PRO A 117 4.13 -7.97 -10.62
CA PRO A 117 5.39 -7.38 -10.19
C PRO A 117 5.29 -6.81 -8.77
N ASP A 118 6.36 -6.92 -8.00
CA ASP A 118 6.46 -6.34 -6.66
C ASP A 118 6.85 -4.86 -6.74
N VAL A 119 5.93 -3.98 -6.39
CA VAL A 119 6.12 -2.52 -6.46
C VAL A 119 7.27 -2.07 -5.56
N LEU A 120 7.29 -2.49 -4.27
CA LEU A 120 8.31 -2.09 -3.30
C LEU A 120 9.71 -2.61 -3.66
N LYS A 121 9.81 -3.79 -4.24
CA LYS A 121 11.08 -4.38 -4.67
C LYS A 121 11.62 -3.67 -5.92
N THR A 122 10.73 -3.25 -6.82
CA THR A 122 11.09 -2.68 -8.12
C THR A 122 11.39 -1.19 -8.06
N VAL A 123 10.62 -0.43 -7.26
CA VAL A 123 10.78 1.03 -7.16
C VAL A 123 12.02 1.39 -6.35
N ARG A 124 12.85 2.28 -6.93
CA ARG A 124 14.01 2.87 -6.24
C ARG A 124 13.62 4.20 -5.64
N CYS A 125 13.85 4.35 -4.35
CA CYS A 125 13.63 5.58 -3.59
C CYS A 125 14.55 5.55 -2.36
N PRO A 126 15.16 6.68 -1.93
CA PRO A 126 16.05 6.74 -0.78
C PRO A 126 15.40 6.17 0.49
N ILE A 127 14.19 6.62 0.80
CA ILE A 127 13.43 6.14 1.95
C ILE A 127 12.23 5.35 1.44
N LYS A 128 12.16 4.08 1.80
CA LYS A 128 11.01 3.21 1.50
C LYS A 128 10.38 2.71 2.80
N VAL A 129 9.09 2.98 2.96
CA VAL A 129 8.27 2.47 4.06
C VAL A 129 7.27 1.46 3.52
N GLY A 130 7.32 0.24 4.05
CA GLY A 130 6.39 -0.83 3.66
C GLY A 130 5.27 -1.02 4.68
N PHE A 131 4.27 -1.81 4.28
CA PHE A 131 3.21 -2.30 5.16
C PHE A 131 3.19 -3.82 5.12
N ALA A 132 2.94 -4.44 6.29
CA ALA A 132 2.65 -5.85 6.45
C ALA A 132 1.31 -5.98 7.19
N ALA A 133 0.30 -6.47 6.47
CA ALA A 133 -1.02 -6.78 7.01
C ALA A 133 -1.12 -8.31 7.09
N GLU A 134 -1.02 -8.85 8.30
CA GLU A 134 -0.93 -10.29 8.54
C GLU A 134 -2.01 -10.72 9.54
N THR A 135 -2.15 -12.01 9.70
CA THR A 135 -2.98 -12.62 10.76
C THR A 135 -2.09 -13.07 11.91
N GLY A 136 -2.33 -12.57 13.13
CA GLY A 136 -1.48 -12.82 14.30
C GLY A 136 -0.30 -11.85 14.43
N ASP A 137 0.85 -12.29 14.98
CA ASP A 137 2.02 -11.42 15.15
C ASP A 137 2.77 -11.21 13.83
N PRO A 138 2.71 -10.00 13.25
CA PRO A 138 3.30 -9.70 11.95
C PRO A 138 4.81 -9.39 12.00
N THR A 139 5.45 -9.41 13.19
CA THR A 139 6.79 -8.83 13.37
C THR A 139 7.90 -9.59 12.64
N ALA A 140 7.86 -10.92 12.66
CA ALA A 140 8.86 -11.74 11.98
C ALA A 140 8.83 -11.56 10.46
N GLU A 141 7.64 -11.60 9.87
CA GLU A 141 7.44 -11.37 8.43
C GLU A 141 7.79 -9.93 8.03
N ALA A 142 7.44 -8.95 8.85
CA ALA A 142 7.80 -7.56 8.63
C ALA A 142 9.32 -7.36 8.65
N ALA A 143 10.04 -8.01 9.57
CA ALA A 143 11.51 -7.94 9.63
C ALA A 143 12.16 -8.58 8.40
N ARG A 144 11.65 -9.72 7.92
CA ARG A 144 12.08 -10.35 6.68
C ARG A 144 11.88 -9.42 5.49
N LYS A 145 10.67 -8.89 5.34
CA LYS A 145 10.28 -7.93 4.28
C LYS A 145 11.14 -6.67 4.30
N CYS A 146 11.47 -6.17 5.50
CA CYS A 146 12.32 -5.00 5.69
C CYS A 146 13.70 -5.19 5.08
N ARG A 147 14.34 -6.32 5.36
CA ARG A 147 15.68 -6.68 4.84
C ARG A 147 15.64 -6.97 3.34
N GLU A 148 14.72 -7.84 2.88
CA GLU A 148 14.65 -8.29 1.48
C GLU A 148 14.36 -7.15 0.48
N LYS A 149 13.60 -6.12 0.91
CA LYS A 149 13.22 -5.02 0.03
C LYS A 149 13.98 -3.72 0.32
N ASN A 150 14.95 -3.76 1.23
CA ASN A 150 15.75 -2.61 1.67
C ASN A 150 14.83 -1.45 2.08
N LEU A 151 14.00 -1.69 3.11
CA LEU A 151 13.05 -0.70 3.62
C LEU A 151 13.64 0.00 4.84
N ALA A 152 13.29 1.28 4.99
CA ALA A 152 13.66 2.05 6.18
C ALA A 152 12.95 1.51 7.43
N PHE A 153 11.69 1.13 7.30
CA PHE A 153 10.92 0.35 8.27
C PHE A 153 9.65 -0.21 7.62
N VAL A 154 9.03 -1.15 8.32
CA VAL A 154 7.72 -1.72 7.97
C VAL A 154 6.71 -1.35 9.05
N VAL A 155 5.55 -0.88 8.64
CA VAL A 155 4.37 -0.74 9.50
C VAL A 155 3.63 -2.08 9.47
N ALA A 156 3.80 -2.85 10.53
CA ALA A 156 3.24 -4.18 10.67
C ALA A 156 1.94 -4.12 11.49
N ASN A 157 0.85 -4.69 10.99
CA ASN A 157 -0.42 -4.73 11.71
C ASN A 157 -1.08 -6.10 11.59
N ASP A 158 -1.66 -6.55 12.70
CA ASP A 158 -2.57 -7.70 12.75
C ASP A 158 -3.96 -7.23 12.31
N VAL A 159 -4.41 -7.70 11.15
CA VAL A 159 -5.73 -7.32 10.60
C VAL A 159 -6.90 -8.02 11.30
N THR A 160 -6.62 -9.02 12.13
CA THR A 160 -7.63 -9.75 12.91
C THR A 160 -7.86 -9.15 14.29
N ALA A 161 -6.97 -8.26 14.76
CA ALA A 161 -7.10 -7.62 16.06
C ALA A 161 -8.33 -6.69 16.12
N PRO A 162 -9.10 -6.68 17.22
CA PRO A 162 -10.26 -5.79 17.38
C PRO A 162 -9.90 -4.32 17.12
N GLY A 163 -10.67 -3.65 16.29
CA GLY A 163 -10.44 -2.24 15.89
C GLY A 163 -9.28 -2.00 14.94
N ALA A 164 -8.60 -3.06 14.46
CA ALA A 164 -7.58 -2.98 13.43
C ALA A 164 -8.09 -3.57 12.10
N GLY A 165 -7.34 -3.35 11.02
CA GLY A 165 -7.63 -3.96 9.73
C GLY A 165 -8.25 -3.03 8.70
N PHE A 166 -8.77 -3.65 7.61
CA PHE A 166 -9.38 -2.93 6.49
C PHE A 166 -10.73 -2.33 6.89
N GLY A 167 -11.04 -1.13 6.38
CA GLY A 167 -12.34 -0.50 6.61
C GLY A 167 -12.49 0.28 7.91
N THR A 168 -11.82 -0.11 9.00
CA THR A 168 -11.87 0.60 10.29
C THR A 168 -11.19 1.98 10.22
N ASP A 169 -11.51 2.87 11.16
CA ASP A 169 -10.86 4.19 11.29
C ASP A 169 -9.66 4.18 12.24
N THR A 170 -9.48 3.06 12.94
CA THR A 170 -8.37 2.81 13.86
C THR A 170 -7.42 1.75 13.31
N ASN A 171 -6.22 1.67 13.90
CA ASN A 171 -5.28 0.59 13.64
C ASN A 171 -4.40 0.35 14.88
N LYS A 172 -3.96 -0.89 15.05
CA LYS A 172 -2.93 -1.30 16.00
C LYS A 172 -1.74 -1.82 15.21
N ALA A 173 -0.59 -1.17 15.34
CA ALA A 173 0.57 -1.46 14.50
C ALA A 173 1.86 -1.49 15.30
N ALA A 174 2.91 -2.04 14.68
CA ALA A 174 4.28 -1.90 15.16
C ALA A 174 5.16 -1.37 14.02
N PHE A 175 6.16 -0.55 14.34
CA PHE A 175 7.24 -0.23 13.41
C PHE A 175 8.35 -1.25 13.61
N VAL A 176 8.71 -1.92 12.52
CA VAL A 176 9.78 -2.92 12.49
C VAL A 176 10.90 -2.41 11.61
N PHE A 177 12.10 -2.28 12.19
CA PHE A 177 13.27 -1.70 11.54
C PHE A 177 14.25 -2.79 11.04
N PRO A 178 15.16 -2.45 10.11
CA PRO A 178 16.10 -3.43 9.54
C PRO A 178 17.06 -4.03 10.59
N ASP A 179 17.37 -3.27 11.65
CA ASP A 179 18.21 -3.69 12.79
C ASP A 179 17.51 -4.67 13.76
N GLY A 180 16.25 -5.00 13.50
CA GLY A 180 15.43 -5.87 14.34
C GLY A 180 14.67 -5.15 15.46
N ARG A 181 14.88 -3.85 15.64
CA ARG A 181 14.12 -3.04 16.61
C ARG A 181 12.64 -3.02 16.25
N VAL A 182 11.79 -3.22 17.27
CA VAL A 182 10.34 -3.21 17.15
C VAL A 182 9.75 -2.16 18.09
N GLU A 183 9.05 -1.19 17.54
CA GLU A 183 8.30 -0.18 18.29
C GLU A 183 6.79 -0.52 18.21
N ARG A 184 6.25 -1.11 19.27
CA ARG A 184 4.81 -1.45 19.35
C ARG A 184 4.01 -0.20 19.67
N LEU A 185 2.94 0.03 18.91
CA LEU A 185 2.06 1.18 19.07
C LEU A 185 0.70 0.71 19.63
N PRO A 186 0.07 1.47 20.52
CA PRO A 186 -1.28 1.18 20.99
C PRO A 186 -2.30 1.35 19.85
N LEU A 187 -3.50 0.86 20.05
CA LEU A 187 -4.62 1.15 19.16
C LEU A 187 -4.82 2.66 19.07
N MET A 188 -4.85 3.18 17.85
CA MET A 188 -4.99 4.61 17.58
C MET A 188 -5.70 4.87 16.26
N SER A 189 -6.19 6.10 16.06
CA SER A 189 -6.78 6.47 14.78
C SER A 189 -5.73 6.42 13.64
N LYS A 190 -6.18 6.08 12.42
CA LYS A 190 -5.32 6.10 11.23
C LYS A 190 -4.67 7.47 11.01
N ARG A 191 -5.32 8.55 11.43
CA ARG A 191 -4.75 9.91 11.40
C ARG A 191 -3.53 10.05 12.32
N ILE A 192 -3.61 9.53 13.56
CA ILE A 192 -2.49 9.57 14.51
C ILE A 192 -1.36 8.67 14.01
N LEU A 193 -1.68 7.47 13.52
CA LEU A 193 -0.69 6.56 12.94
C LEU A 193 0.01 7.17 11.72
N ALA A 194 -0.73 7.83 10.83
CA ALA A 194 -0.19 8.55 9.69
C ALA A 194 0.84 9.61 10.10
N ARG A 195 0.52 10.40 11.14
CA ARG A 195 1.48 11.37 11.71
C ARG A 195 2.76 10.70 12.20
N ARG A 196 2.65 9.58 12.91
CA ARG A 196 3.83 8.83 13.39
C ARG A 196 4.68 8.31 12.23
N ILE A 197 4.04 7.78 11.18
CA ILE A 197 4.73 7.28 9.99
C ILE A 197 5.51 8.41 9.28
N VAL A 198 4.85 9.56 9.04
CA VAL A 198 5.50 10.69 8.36
C VAL A 198 6.65 11.24 9.20
N VAL A 199 6.46 11.42 10.52
CA VAL A 199 7.53 11.87 11.42
C VAL A 199 8.70 10.88 11.46
N ALA A 200 8.44 9.58 11.47
CA ALA A 200 9.49 8.56 11.43
C ALA A 200 10.29 8.63 10.12
N ALA A 201 9.61 8.81 8.97
CA ALA A 201 10.28 8.99 7.69
C ALA A 201 11.14 10.26 7.63
N GLU A 202 10.65 11.39 8.17
CA GLU A 202 11.39 12.65 8.23
C GLU A 202 12.69 12.55 9.06
N ARG A 203 12.68 11.75 10.13
CA ARG A 203 13.87 11.55 10.99
C ARG A 203 15.00 10.78 10.30
N ILE A 204 14.67 9.97 9.30
CA ILE A 204 15.66 9.19 8.53
C ILE A 204 16.35 10.07 7.48
N THR A 205 15.72 11.17 7.06
CA THR A 205 16.27 12.12 6.08
C THR A 205 17.30 13.08 6.70
N ARG A 206 17.34 13.16 8.02
CA ARG A 206 18.29 14.01 8.78
C ARG A 206 19.53 13.24 9.20
#